data_b850f0a5beeabccd99bf32385b781296
#
_entry.id   b850f0a5beeabccd99bf32385b781296
#
_cell.length_a   1.000
_cell.length_b   1.000
_cell.length_c   1.000
_cell.angle_alpha   90.00
_cell.angle_beta   90.00
_cell.angle_gamma   90.00
#
_symmetry.space_group_name_H-M   'P 1'
#
loop_
_entity.id
_entity.type
_entity.pdbx_description
1 polymer ?
#
loop_
_entity_poly.entity_id
_entity_poly.type
_entity_poly.pdbx_seq_one_letter_code
_entity_poly.pdbx_strand_id
1 'polypeptide(L)'
;MMKHILFIFITALFLSTSNSFSQSTEAFFKTADSFFKTYVSNGKVDYKSIEKNPEQLNELLDQAANISVSISEAKEYQAFWINAYNLAVIKGVIDNYPIDSPLDKDGFFDSIKYNLGGTSLTLNDIENKKLRAQFDEPRFHFVLVCGAKSCPPIIAEAYKPSALEKQLQEQTVKALNNPSFIKVSENEVSISEIFKWYNEDFVKNEQTEIGFINQFRKEKIPSNFKVSYYPYNWQLNQK
;
A
#
# COMPACT_ATOMS: atom_id res chain seq x y z
N MET A 1 -46.69 -22.78 -21.63
CA MET A 1 -45.43 -23.49 -21.29
C MET A 1 -44.14 -22.80 -21.69
N MET A 2 -44.18 -21.66 -22.41
CA MET A 2 -42.93 -20.94 -22.85
C MET A 2 -42.37 -19.89 -21.86
N LYS A 3 -43.12 -19.43 -20.87
CA LYS A 3 -42.66 -18.40 -19.94
C LYS A 3 -41.73 -18.87 -18.83
N HIS A 4 -41.69 -20.16 -18.51
CA HIS A 4 -40.82 -20.69 -17.43
C HIS A 4 -39.39 -21.00 -17.89
N ILE A 5 -39.16 -21.23 -19.17
CA ILE A 5 -37.83 -21.55 -19.72
C ILE A 5 -36.95 -20.30 -19.80
N LEU A 6 -37.54 -19.11 -20.04
CA LEU A 6 -36.80 -17.85 -20.13
C LEU A 6 -36.25 -17.36 -18.78
N PHE A 7 -36.94 -17.70 -17.66
CA PHE A 7 -36.51 -17.27 -16.32
C PHE A 7 -35.32 -18.08 -15.79
N ILE A 8 -35.18 -19.33 -16.19
CA ILE A 8 -34.05 -20.19 -15.77
C ILE A 8 -32.75 -19.81 -16.48
N PHE A 9 -32.84 -19.29 -17.74
CA PHE A 9 -31.65 -18.87 -18.49
C PHE A 9 -31.04 -17.57 -17.97
N ILE A 10 -31.86 -16.62 -17.46
CA ILE A 10 -31.38 -15.32 -16.93
C ILE A 10 -30.69 -15.50 -15.60
N THR A 11 -31.15 -16.41 -14.73
CA THR A 11 -30.49 -16.71 -13.44
C THR A 11 -29.15 -17.42 -13.58
N ALA A 12 -29.00 -18.28 -14.58
CA ALA A 12 -27.73 -18.96 -14.83
C ALA A 12 -26.64 -18.01 -15.38
N LEU A 13 -27.04 -16.98 -16.14
CA LEU A 13 -26.08 -15.99 -16.68
C LEU A 13 -25.52 -15.04 -15.60
N PHE A 14 -26.30 -14.72 -14.55
CA PHE A 14 -25.83 -13.86 -13.45
C PHE A 14 -24.90 -14.57 -12.47
N LEU A 15 -25.01 -15.89 -12.32
CA LEU A 15 -24.11 -16.66 -11.44
C LEU A 15 -22.72 -16.89 -12.05
N SER A 16 -22.57 -16.86 -13.37
CA SER A 16 -21.29 -17.09 -14.05
C SER A 16 -20.36 -15.85 -14.02
N THR A 17 -20.90 -14.63 -13.93
CA THR A 17 -20.08 -13.40 -13.89
C THR A 17 -19.42 -13.17 -12.54
N SER A 18 -20.08 -13.52 -11.43
CA SER A 18 -19.51 -13.36 -10.09
C SER A 18 -18.31 -14.28 -9.83
N ASN A 19 -18.33 -15.49 -10.34
CA ASN A 19 -17.24 -16.46 -10.18
C ASN A 19 -15.99 -16.09 -10.99
N SER A 20 -16.13 -15.47 -12.15
CA SER A 20 -15.00 -15.07 -12.99
C SER A 20 -14.22 -13.91 -12.39
N PHE A 21 -14.88 -12.97 -11.72
CA PHE A 21 -14.25 -11.81 -11.05
C PHE A 21 -13.45 -12.26 -9.81
N SER A 22 -14.05 -13.06 -8.93
CA SER A 22 -13.39 -13.58 -7.73
C SER A 22 -12.14 -14.39 -8.06
N GLN A 23 -12.18 -15.20 -9.13
CA GLN A 23 -11.06 -16.02 -9.55
C GLN A 23 -9.88 -15.19 -10.10
N SER A 24 -10.14 -14.04 -10.72
CA SER A 24 -9.08 -13.17 -11.25
C SER A 24 -8.34 -12.38 -10.16
N THR A 25 -9.04 -11.87 -9.15
CA THR A 25 -8.44 -11.17 -8.01
C THR A 25 -7.63 -12.11 -7.12
N GLU A 26 -8.13 -13.32 -6.85
CA GLU A 26 -7.39 -14.34 -6.09
C GLU A 26 -6.07 -14.72 -6.79
N ALA A 27 -6.10 -14.90 -8.11
CA ALA A 27 -4.90 -15.18 -8.91
C ALA A 27 -3.88 -14.05 -8.78
N PHE A 28 -4.32 -12.79 -8.88
CA PHE A 28 -3.46 -11.61 -8.69
C PHE A 28 -2.81 -11.59 -7.30
N PHE A 29 -3.58 -11.77 -6.23
CA PHE A 29 -3.01 -11.80 -4.88
C PHE A 29 -1.98 -12.92 -4.70
N LYS A 30 -2.22 -14.09 -5.27
CA LYS A 30 -1.28 -15.21 -5.23
C LYS A 30 0.01 -14.91 -5.99
N THR A 31 -0.08 -14.32 -7.17
CA THR A 31 1.09 -13.96 -7.99
C THR A 31 1.86 -12.80 -7.36
N ALA A 32 1.18 -11.78 -6.82
CA ALA A 32 1.79 -10.69 -6.07
C ALA A 32 2.52 -11.19 -4.80
N ASP A 33 1.92 -12.13 -4.08
CA ASP A 33 2.53 -12.77 -2.90
C ASP A 33 3.85 -13.49 -3.27
N SER A 34 3.87 -14.20 -4.39
CA SER A 34 5.08 -14.86 -4.92
C SER A 34 6.15 -13.84 -5.32
N PHE A 35 5.76 -12.76 -5.97
CA PHE A 35 6.66 -11.67 -6.36
C PHE A 35 7.31 -11.02 -5.14
N PHE A 36 6.51 -10.59 -4.16
CA PHE A 36 7.07 -9.97 -2.95
C PHE A 36 7.98 -10.92 -2.18
N LYS A 37 7.63 -12.21 -2.05
CA LYS A 37 8.51 -13.22 -1.43
C LYS A 37 9.84 -13.38 -2.13
N THR A 38 9.87 -13.25 -3.44
CA THR A 38 11.08 -13.41 -4.24
C THR A 38 11.99 -12.20 -4.13
N TYR A 39 11.43 -11.00 -4.25
CA TYR A 39 12.22 -9.78 -4.41
C TYR A 39 12.29 -8.88 -3.18
N VAL A 40 11.52 -9.16 -2.13
CA VAL A 40 11.52 -8.35 -0.90
C VAL A 40 12.10 -9.15 0.26
N SER A 41 13.03 -8.55 1.01
CA SER A 41 13.51 -9.10 2.27
C SER A 41 13.99 -8.00 3.20
N ASN A 42 13.74 -8.14 4.50
CA ASN A 42 14.17 -7.20 5.55
C ASN A 42 13.74 -5.73 5.24
N GLY A 43 12.56 -5.55 4.65
CA GLY A 43 12.03 -4.23 4.30
C GLY A 43 12.66 -3.56 3.08
N LYS A 44 13.46 -4.29 2.32
CA LYS A 44 14.20 -3.80 1.14
C LYS A 44 13.80 -4.57 -0.10
N VAL A 45 13.91 -3.91 -1.26
CA VAL A 45 13.59 -4.46 -2.58
C VAL A 45 14.88 -4.76 -3.35
N ASP A 46 14.92 -5.90 -4.02
CA ASP A 46 15.99 -6.31 -4.93
C ASP A 46 15.76 -5.75 -6.33
N TYR A 47 15.86 -4.42 -6.46
CA TYR A 47 15.64 -3.74 -7.73
C TYR A 47 16.56 -4.25 -8.84
N LYS A 48 17.82 -4.55 -8.51
CA LYS A 48 18.81 -5.05 -9.49
C LYS A 48 18.40 -6.39 -10.10
N SER A 49 17.81 -7.28 -9.31
CA SER A 49 17.33 -8.58 -9.81
C SER A 49 16.04 -8.42 -10.62
N ILE A 50 15.16 -7.50 -10.22
CA ILE A 50 13.92 -7.19 -10.97
C ILE A 50 14.27 -6.53 -12.32
N GLU A 51 15.19 -5.58 -12.36
CA GLU A 51 15.61 -4.89 -13.58
C GLU A 51 16.14 -5.88 -14.64
N LYS A 52 16.88 -6.91 -14.20
CA LYS A 52 17.39 -7.96 -15.08
C LYS A 52 16.31 -8.91 -15.59
N ASN A 53 15.23 -9.09 -14.85
CA ASN A 53 14.13 -10.01 -15.17
C ASN A 53 12.79 -9.36 -14.84
N PRO A 54 12.35 -8.34 -15.62
CA PRO A 54 11.17 -7.53 -15.30
C PRO A 54 9.85 -8.20 -15.69
N GLU A 55 9.87 -9.37 -16.34
CA GLU A 55 8.70 -10.02 -16.93
C GLU A 55 7.63 -10.27 -15.88
N GLN A 56 8.00 -10.80 -14.71
CA GLN A 56 7.02 -11.10 -13.65
C GLN A 56 6.35 -9.82 -13.12
N LEU A 57 7.09 -8.72 -13.00
CA LEU A 57 6.51 -7.42 -12.61
C LEU A 57 5.55 -6.89 -13.68
N ASN A 58 5.95 -6.98 -14.95
CA ASN A 58 5.12 -6.52 -16.06
C ASN A 58 3.82 -7.34 -16.16
N GLU A 59 3.89 -8.67 -16.09
CA GLU A 59 2.73 -9.56 -16.07
C GLU A 59 1.77 -9.24 -14.90
N LEU A 60 2.30 -8.94 -13.71
CA LEU A 60 1.50 -8.56 -12.55
C LEU A 60 0.75 -7.24 -12.77
N LEU A 61 1.42 -6.25 -13.38
CA LEU A 61 0.79 -4.96 -13.69
C LEU A 61 -0.25 -5.10 -14.81
N ASP A 62 0.00 -5.96 -15.79
CA ASP A 62 -0.98 -6.30 -16.83
C ASP A 62 -2.21 -7.02 -16.25
N GLN A 63 -2.02 -7.92 -15.28
CA GLN A 63 -3.13 -8.50 -14.52
C GLN A 63 -3.90 -7.42 -13.77
N ALA A 64 -3.20 -6.55 -13.02
CA ALA A 64 -3.81 -5.47 -12.26
C ALA A 64 -4.56 -4.46 -13.15
N ALA A 65 -4.09 -4.23 -14.38
CA ALA A 65 -4.77 -3.35 -15.34
C ALA A 65 -6.17 -3.85 -15.72
N ASN A 66 -6.36 -5.16 -15.77
CA ASN A 66 -7.59 -5.80 -16.21
C ASN A 66 -8.53 -6.23 -15.06
N ILE A 67 -8.13 -6.02 -13.81
CA ILE A 67 -8.96 -6.29 -12.64
C ILE A 67 -9.87 -5.09 -12.37
N SER A 68 -11.13 -5.37 -12.03
CA SER A 68 -12.05 -4.37 -11.50
C SER A 68 -12.46 -4.79 -10.10
N VAL A 69 -12.26 -3.91 -9.12
CA VAL A 69 -12.64 -4.12 -7.73
C VAL A 69 -13.75 -3.16 -7.34
N SER A 70 -14.72 -3.64 -6.58
CA SER A 70 -15.83 -2.82 -6.10
C SER A 70 -15.56 -2.32 -4.68
N ILE A 71 -15.89 -1.05 -4.42
CA ILE A 71 -15.78 -0.47 -3.08
C ILE A 71 -16.74 -1.12 -2.07
N SER A 72 -17.81 -1.77 -2.54
CA SER A 72 -18.71 -2.56 -1.69
C SER A 72 -17.99 -3.77 -1.06
N GLU A 73 -16.95 -4.28 -1.72
CA GLU A 73 -16.06 -5.33 -1.23
C GLU A 73 -14.83 -4.70 -0.58
N ALA A 74 -15.03 -3.93 0.49
CA ALA A 74 -14.05 -3.01 1.05
C ALA A 74 -12.66 -3.63 1.32
N LYS A 75 -12.59 -4.87 1.83
CA LYS A 75 -11.31 -5.54 2.12
C LYS A 75 -10.56 -5.92 0.85
N GLU A 76 -11.26 -6.40 -0.17
CA GLU A 76 -10.67 -6.74 -1.46
C GLU A 76 -10.21 -5.48 -2.18
N TYR A 77 -11.01 -4.43 -2.17
CA TYR A 77 -10.68 -3.13 -2.74
C TYR A 77 -9.41 -2.56 -2.14
N GLN A 78 -9.33 -2.48 -0.82
CA GLN A 78 -8.16 -1.94 -0.11
C GLN A 78 -6.92 -2.81 -0.37
N ALA A 79 -7.04 -4.14 -0.23
CA ALA A 79 -5.92 -5.05 -0.49
C ALA A 79 -5.40 -4.93 -1.93
N PHE A 80 -6.28 -4.84 -2.91
CA PHE A 80 -5.91 -4.64 -4.31
C PHE A 80 -5.12 -3.34 -4.49
N TRP A 81 -5.66 -2.20 -4.03
CA TRP A 81 -5.02 -0.90 -4.24
C TRP A 81 -3.70 -0.73 -3.47
N ILE A 82 -3.54 -1.34 -2.31
CA ILE A 82 -2.25 -1.36 -1.58
C ILE A 82 -1.19 -2.13 -2.38
N ASN A 83 -1.50 -3.33 -2.89
CA ASN A 83 -0.57 -4.09 -3.71
C ASN A 83 -0.27 -3.37 -5.04
N ALA A 84 -1.28 -2.86 -5.71
CA ALA A 84 -1.15 -2.12 -6.96
C ALA A 84 -0.25 -0.88 -6.81
N TYR A 85 -0.41 -0.12 -5.74
CA TYR A 85 0.47 1.01 -5.40
C TYR A 85 1.92 0.55 -5.22
N ASN A 86 2.16 -0.45 -4.38
CA ASN A 86 3.51 -0.93 -4.08
C ASN A 86 4.20 -1.51 -5.32
N LEU A 87 3.47 -2.25 -6.18
CA LEU A 87 3.99 -2.74 -7.45
C LEU A 87 4.29 -1.59 -8.43
N ALA A 88 3.42 -0.59 -8.49
CA ALA A 88 3.63 0.59 -9.36
C ALA A 88 4.82 1.44 -8.90
N VAL A 89 5.06 1.58 -7.59
CA VAL A 89 6.29 2.22 -7.07
C VAL A 89 7.53 1.44 -7.52
N ILE A 90 7.53 0.11 -7.37
CA ILE A 90 8.63 -0.75 -7.83
C ILE A 90 8.83 -0.57 -9.35
N LYS A 91 7.75 -0.57 -10.15
CA LYS A 91 7.81 -0.33 -11.60
C LYS A 91 8.42 1.02 -11.93
N GLY A 92 8.00 2.09 -11.26
CA GLY A 92 8.55 3.43 -11.46
C GLY A 92 10.05 3.50 -11.19
N VAL A 93 10.54 2.77 -10.16
CA VAL A 93 11.98 2.66 -9.92
C VAL A 93 12.65 1.87 -11.05
N ILE A 94 12.11 0.72 -11.46
CA ILE A 94 12.71 -0.14 -12.51
C ILE A 94 12.78 0.59 -13.84
N ASP A 95 11.77 1.34 -14.23
CA ASP A 95 11.74 2.09 -15.49
C ASP A 95 12.78 3.22 -15.57
N ASN A 96 13.33 3.62 -14.42
CA ASN A 96 14.34 4.67 -14.33
C ASN A 96 15.66 4.17 -13.70
N TYR A 97 15.79 2.86 -13.47
CA TYR A 97 16.96 2.29 -12.82
C TYR A 97 18.23 2.36 -13.72
N PRO A 98 19.42 2.70 -13.17
CA PRO A 98 19.68 3.01 -11.76
C PRO A 98 19.32 4.46 -11.37
N ILE A 99 18.65 4.61 -10.24
CA ILE A 99 18.41 5.89 -9.56
C ILE A 99 18.72 5.73 -8.06
N ASP A 100 19.10 6.80 -7.39
CA ASP A 100 19.40 6.79 -5.96
C ASP A 100 18.15 7.10 -5.10
N SER A 101 17.16 7.74 -5.69
CA SER A 101 15.93 8.20 -5.04
C SER A 101 14.75 8.18 -6.02
N PRO A 102 13.52 7.91 -5.58
CA PRO A 102 12.35 8.16 -6.42
C PRO A 102 12.22 9.63 -6.86
N LEU A 103 12.79 10.56 -6.09
CA LEU A 103 12.77 12.00 -6.40
C LEU A 103 13.74 12.39 -7.52
N ASP A 104 14.64 11.51 -7.95
CA ASP A 104 15.51 11.74 -9.11
C ASP A 104 14.71 11.75 -10.41
N LYS A 105 13.49 11.24 -10.38
CA LYS A 105 12.54 11.27 -11.49
C LYS A 105 11.44 12.29 -11.25
N ASP A 106 11.45 13.36 -12.04
CA ASP A 106 10.41 14.37 -12.02
C ASP A 106 9.02 13.74 -12.21
N GLY A 107 8.08 14.13 -11.36
CA GLY A 107 6.71 13.65 -11.43
C GLY A 107 6.50 12.19 -11.06
N PHE A 108 7.44 11.56 -10.35
CA PHE A 108 7.37 10.15 -9.98
C PHE A 108 6.04 9.75 -9.33
N PHE A 109 5.51 10.59 -8.43
CA PHE A 109 4.29 10.29 -7.69
C PHE A 109 3.02 10.91 -8.30
N ASP A 110 3.14 12.03 -9.03
CA ASP A 110 2.01 12.86 -9.42
C ASP A 110 1.77 13.00 -10.92
N SER A 111 2.74 12.60 -11.76
CA SER A 111 2.65 12.79 -13.21
C SER A 111 2.74 11.48 -13.99
N ILE A 112 3.54 10.51 -13.53
CA ILE A 112 3.67 9.19 -14.18
C ILE A 112 2.39 8.38 -13.89
N LYS A 113 1.80 7.84 -14.96
CA LYS A 113 0.54 7.08 -14.88
C LYS A 113 0.77 5.60 -15.14
N TYR A 114 0.03 4.79 -14.40
CA TYR A 114 -0.04 3.34 -14.49
C TYR A 114 -1.47 2.92 -14.81
N ASN A 115 -1.63 1.95 -15.71
CA ASN A 115 -2.94 1.36 -15.98
C ASN A 115 -3.24 0.31 -14.92
N LEU A 116 -4.19 0.60 -14.03
CA LEU A 116 -4.52 -0.24 -12.88
C LEU A 116 -6.03 -0.16 -12.61
N GLY A 117 -6.67 -1.28 -12.34
CA GLY A 117 -8.09 -1.30 -12.03
C GLY A 117 -8.97 -0.76 -13.18
N GLY A 118 -8.58 -1.01 -14.44
CA GLY A 118 -9.29 -0.51 -15.62
C GLY A 118 -9.15 1.00 -15.88
N THR A 119 -8.23 1.70 -15.19
CA THR A 119 -8.08 3.15 -15.32
C THR A 119 -6.60 3.59 -15.25
N SER A 120 -6.30 4.75 -15.80
CA SER A 120 -4.94 5.31 -15.81
C SER A 120 -4.78 6.28 -14.64
N LEU A 121 -3.90 5.95 -13.68
CA LEU A 121 -3.75 6.63 -12.39
C LEU A 121 -2.28 6.91 -12.08
N THR A 122 -2.03 8.03 -11.41
CA THR A 122 -0.75 8.29 -10.74
C THR A 122 -0.69 7.58 -9.39
N LEU A 123 0.48 7.50 -8.77
CA LEU A 123 0.62 6.99 -7.40
C LEU A 123 -0.20 7.85 -6.42
N ASN A 124 -0.15 9.16 -6.56
CA ASN A 124 -0.96 10.09 -5.77
C ASN A 124 -2.47 9.88 -5.97
N ASP A 125 -2.92 9.51 -7.18
CA ASP A 125 -4.33 9.19 -7.42
C ASP A 125 -4.76 7.92 -6.65
N ILE A 126 -3.89 6.90 -6.62
CA ILE A 126 -4.18 5.66 -5.89
C ILE A 126 -4.27 5.95 -4.38
N GLU A 127 -3.26 6.61 -3.82
CA GLU A 127 -3.23 6.94 -2.40
C GLU A 127 -4.40 7.83 -2.00
N ASN A 128 -4.60 8.95 -2.69
CA ASN A 128 -5.55 9.97 -2.25
C ASN A 128 -6.98 9.70 -2.69
N LYS A 129 -7.23 9.22 -3.95
CA LYS A 129 -8.59 9.05 -4.48
C LYS A 129 -9.17 7.65 -4.27
N LYS A 130 -8.30 6.60 -4.32
CA LYS A 130 -8.76 5.22 -4.16
C LYS A 130 -8.76 4.76 -2.72
N LEU A 131 -7.84 5.24 -1.88
CA LEU A 131 -7.70 4.80 -0.50
C LEU A 131 -8.14 5.88 0.49
N ARG A 132 -7.40 6.96 0.68
CA ARG A 132 -7.65 7.98 1.72
C ARG A 132 -9.03 8.63 1.63
N ALA A 133 -9.50 8.99 0.42
CA ALA A 133 -10.82 9.60 0.25
C ALA A 133 -12.00 8.63 0.46
N GLN A 134 -11.75 7.32 0.41
CA GLN A 134 -12.78 6.30 0.51
C GLN A 134 -12.88 5.67 1.92
N PHE A 135 -11.78 5.72 2.68
CA PHE A 135 -11.68 5.04 3.98
C PHE A 135 -11.02 5.97 5.00
N ASP A 136 -11.60 6.04 6.18
CA ASP A 136 -10.96 6.68 7.34
C ASP A 136 -9.97 5.71 8.00
N GLU A 137 -8.82 5.48 7.31
CA GLU A 137 -7.87 4.44 7.67
C GLU A 137 -6.43 4.97 7.66
N PRO A 138 -5.96 5.60 8.74
CA PRO A 138 -4.61 6.17 8.81
C PRO A 138 -3.49 5.12 8.73
N ARG A 139 -3.79 3.83 8.94
CA ARG A 139 -2.80 2.76 8.84
C ARG A 139 -2.30 2.54 7.41
N PHE A 140 -2.95 3.12 6.39
CA PHE A 140 -2.42 3.11 5.03
C PHE A 140 -1.01 3.69 4.93
N HIS A 141 -0.68 4.69 5.73
CA HIS A 141 0.65 5.31 5.75
C HIS A 141 1.77 4.39 6.25
N PHE A 142 1.45 3.22 6.77
CA PHE A 142 2.42 2.21 7.19
C PHE A 142 2.52 1.01 6.22
N VAL A 143 1.76 1.01 5.13
CA VAL A 143 1.68 -0.08 4.15
C VAL A 143 1.85 0.37 2.70
N LEU A 144 1.65 1.66 2.40
CA LEU A 144 1.98 2.28 1.12
C LEU A 144 3.44 2.71 1.16
N VAL A 145 4.31 1.97 0.44
CA VAL A 145 5.75 2.16 0.52
C VAL A 145 6.26 2.93 -0.68
N CYS A 146 6.74 4.15 -0.44
CA CYS A 146 7.18 5.10 -1.47
C CYS A 146 8.56 4.78 -2.10
N GLY A 147 9.18 3.65 -1.76
CA GLY A 147 10.49 3.26 -2.28
C GLY A 147 11.68 3.88 -1.52
N ALA A 148 11.47 4.72 -0.52
CA ALA A 148 12.52 5.38 0.23
C ALA A 148 12.91 4.64 1.53
N LYS A 149 14.14 4.87 2.03
CA LYS A 149 14.64 4.29 3.30
C LYS A 149 13.84 4.71 4.53
N SER A 150 13.26 5.91 4.53
CA SER A 150 12.43 6.39 5.64
C SER A 150 10.97 5.94 5.58
N CYS A 151 10.54 5.26 4.51
CA CYS A 151 9.24 4.58 4.49
C CYS A 151 9.18 3.49 5.57
N PRO A 152 8.01 3.19 6.10
CA PRO A 152 7.78 1.91 6.76
C PRO A 152 8.23 0.75 5.87
N PRO A 153 8.82 -0.32 6.44
CA PRO A 153 9.39 -1.39 5.64
C PRO A 153 8.34 -2.12 4.80
N ILE A 154 8.60 -2.28 3.50
CA ILE A 154 7.79 -3.15 2.65
C ILE A 154 7.86 -4.60 3.13
N ILE A 155 6.74 -5.33 3.08
CA ILE A 155 6.67 -6.73 3.52
C ILE A 155 6.85 -7.69 2.34
N ALA A 156 7.41 -8.88 2.65
CA ALA A 156 7.67 -9.94 1.67
C ALA A 156 6.41 -10.81 1.41
N GLU A 157 5.23 -10.20 1.43
CA GLU A 157 3.96 -10.85 1.12
C GLU A 157 2.95 -9.84 0.56
N ALA A 158 1.96 -10.32 -0.18
CA ALA A 158 0.87 -9.48 -0.63
C ALA A 158 -0.12 -9.19 0.51
N TYR A 159 -0.73 -8.02 0.47
CA TYR A 159 -1.92 -7.73 1.29
C TYR A 159 -3.09 -8.53 0.72
N LYS A 160 -3.83 -9.24 1.59
CA LYS A 160 -4.89 -10.17 1.20
C LYS A 160 -6.20 -9.79 1.88
N PRO A 161 -7.36 -9.87 1.21
CA PRO A 161 -8.65 -9.52 1.81
C PRO A 161 -8.92 -10.23 3.13
N SER A 162 -8.58 -11.51 3.22
CA SER A 162 -8.77 -12.34 4.41
C SER A 162 -7.83 -12.01 5.57
N ALA A 163 -6.70 -11.36 5.32
CA ALA A 163 -5.68 -11.03 6.30
C ALA A 163 -5.48 -9.51 6.50
N LEU A 164 -6.19 -8.68 5.72
CA LEU A 164 -5.94 -7.25 5.63
C LEU A 164 -5.89 -6.54 6.98
N GLU A 165 -6.90 -6.75 7.81
CA GLU A 165 -6.97 -6.11 9.14
C GLU A 165 -5.76 -6.46 10.02
N LYS A 166 -5.38 -7.73 10.02
CA LYS A 166 -4.19 -8.20 10.73
C LYS A 166 -2.92 -7.58 10.16
N GLN A 167 -2.77 -7.55 8.83
CA GLN A 167 -1.59 -6.99 8.16
C GLN A 167 -1.46 -5.48 8.43
N LEU A 168 -2.53 -4.70 8.33
CA LEU A 168 -2.55 -3.28 8.68
C LEU A 168 -2.13 -3.05 10.13
N GLN A 169 -2.73 -3.80 11.06
CA GLN A 169 -2.40 -3.71 12.48
C GLN A 169 -0.92 -4.05 12.76
N GLU A 170 -0.42 -5.15 12.21
CA GLU A 170 0.95 -5.62 12.43
C GLU A 170 1.98 -4.63 11.89
N GLN A 171 1.78 -4.08 10.69
CA GLN A 171 2.72 -3.12 10.12
C GLN A 171 2.71 -1.80 10.88
N THR A 172 1.55 -1.33 11.32
CA THR A 172 1.44 -0.15 12.17
C THR A 172 2.14 -0.34 13.52
N VAL A 173 1.87 -1.46 14.20
CA VAL A 173 2.54 -1.80 15.47
C VAL A 173 4.06 -1.90 15.28
N LYS A 174 4.51 -2.54 14.20
CA LYS A 174 5.93 -2.68 13.88
C LYS A 174 6.60 -1.33 13.65
N ALA A 175 5.99 -0.44 12.87
CA ALA A 175 6.52 0.90 12.62
C ALA A 175 6.57 1.74 13.91
N LEU A 176 5.46 1.80 14.64
CA LEU A 176 5.34 2.67 15.81
C LEU A 176 6.09 2.18 17.06
N ASN A 177 6.58 0.94 17.08
CA ASN A 177 7.49 0.43 18.11
C ASN A 177 8.96 0.37 17.65
N ASN A 178 9.24 0.76 16.41
CA ASN A 178 10.62 0.82 15.91
C ASN A 178 11.32 2.10 16.41
N PRO A 179 12.43 1.99 17.17
CA PRO A 179 13.15 3.16 17.70
C PRO A 179 13.80 4.01 16.61
N SER A 180 13.96 3.50 15.39
CA SER A 180 14.43 4.30 14.26
C SER A 180 13.30 5.14 13.64
N PHE A 181 12.04 4.75 13.82
CA PHE A 181 10.87 5.45 13.31
C PHE A 181 10.23 6.37 14.33
N ILE A 182 10.24 5.99 15.62
CA ILE A 182 9.78 6.78 16.76
C ILE A 182 10.94 6.91 17.76
N LYS A 183 11.57 8.08 17.80
CA LYS A 183 12.75 8.34 18.63
C LYS A 183 12.33 9.11 19.88
N VAL A 184 12.28 8.42 21.01
CA VAL A 184 11.90 9.00 22.31
C VAL A 184 13.14 9.40 23.09
N SER A 185 13.17 10.62 23.62
CA SER A 185 14.17 11.16 24.54
C SER A 185 13.51 11.60 25.85
N GLU A 186 14.23 12.32 26.73
CA GLU A 186 13.73 12.65 28.08
C GLU A 186 12.38 13.40 28.10
N ASN A 187 12.20 14.40 27.23
CA ASN A 187 11.00 15.24 27.18
C ASN A 187 10.50 15.50 25.76
N GLU A 188 10.99 14.75 24.80
CA GLU A 188 10.71 14.96 23.39
C GLU A 188 10.55 13.61 22.67
N VAL A 189 9.68 13.60 21.66
CA VAL A 189 9.58 12.52 20.69
C VAL A 189 9.83 13.08 19.29
N SER A 190 10.80 12.51 18.56
CA SER A 190 11.08 12.84 17.18
C SER A 190 10.50 11.74 16.28
N ILE A 191 9.54 12.12 15.42
CA ILE A 191 8.75 11.21 14.60
C ILE A 191 8.99 11.48 13.12
N SER A 192 8.55 10.55 12.26
CA SER A 192 8.67 10.68 10.80
C SER A 192 7.89 11.88 10.27
N GLU A 193 8.42 12.55 9.23
CA GLU A 193 7.71 13.60 8.49
C GLU A 193 6.38 13.12 7.86
N ILE A 194 6.12 11.84 7.75
CA ILE A 194 4.80 11.28 7.36
C ILE A 194 3.70 11.85 8.25
N PHE A 195 3.93 11.98 9.56
CA PHE A 195 2.97 12.55 10.50
C PHE A 195 2.70 14.05 10.25
N LYS A 196 3.70 14.77 9.75
CA LYS A 196 3.55 16.17 9.37
C LYS A 196 2.79 16.33 8.06
N TRP A 197 3.13 15.51 7.04
CA TRP A 197 2.52 15.60 5.70
C TRP A 197 1.06 15.17 5.70
N TYR A 198 0.72 14.17 6.51
CA TYR A 198 -0.62 13.57 6.61
C TYR A 198 -1.25 13.79 7.98
N ASN A 199 -0.92 14.93 8.62
CA ASN A 199 -1.36 15.22 9.98
C ASN A 199 -2.88 15.06 10.16
N GLU A 200 -3.67 15.51 9.18
CA GLU A 200 -5.13 15.42 9.18
C GLU A 200 -5.68 13.98 9.29
N ASP A 201 -4.92 12.97 8.87
CA ASP A 201 -5.33 11.58 8.99
C ASP A 201 -5.08 11.02 10.39
N PHE A 202 -4.07 11.55 11.10
CA PHE A 202 -3.67 11.08 12.43
C PHE A 202 -4.30 11.87 13.58
N VAL A 203 -4.64 13.15 13.34
CA VAL A 203 -5.12 14.08 14.37
C VAL A 203 -6.59 14.40 14.11
N LYS A 204 -7.47 13.44 14.49
CA LYS A 204 -8.94 13.59 14.38
C LYS A 204 -9.58 13.49 15.76
N ASN A 205 -10.76 14.10 15.90
CA ASN A 205 -11.57 14.02 17.12
C ASN A 205 -10.79 14.36 18.41
N GLU A 206 -10.06 15.48 18.38
CA GLU A 206 -9.22 15.96 19.50
C GLU A 206 -8.02 15.04 19.84
N GLN A 207 -7.74 14.03 19.01
CA GLN A 207 -6.57 13.19 19.15
C GLN A 207 -5.31 13.94 18.72
N THR A 208 -4.22 13.75 19.46
CA THR A 208 -2.88 14.24 19.07
C THR A 208 -2.09 13.14 18.37
N GLU A 209 -0.98 13.51 17.71
CA GLU A 209 -0.05 12.53 17.12
C GLU A 209 0.44 11.52 18.16
N ILE A 210 0.80 11.97 19.36
CA ILE A 210 1.18 11.08 20.48
C ILE A 210 0.00 10.19 20.87
N GLY A 211 -1.21 10.72 20.89
CA GLY A 211 -2.44 9.95 21.16
C GLY A 211 -2.63 8.82 20.15
N PHE A 212 -2.51 9.11 18.87
CA PHE A 212 -2.56 8.09 17.81
C PHE A 212 -1.45 7.05 17.97
N ILE A 213 -0.20 7.50 18.08
CA ILE A 213 0.98 6.63 18.24
C ILE A 213 0.81 5.70 19.43
N ASN A 214 0.30 6.21 20.54
CA ASN A 214 0.10 5.46 21.76
C ASN A 214 -0.98 4.38 21.66
N GLN A 215 -1.87 4.40 20.69
CA GLN A 215 -2.81 3.28 20.48
C GLN A 215 -2.05 1.98 20.14
N PHE A 216 -0.91 2.08 19.45
CA PHE A 216 -0.17 0.95 18.91
C PHE A 216 1.16 0.65 19.64
N ARG A 217 1.64 1.58 20.49
CA ARG A 217 2.90 1.38 21.22
C ARG A 217 2.74 0.51 22.45
N LYS A 218 3.75 -0.32 22.72
CA LYS A 218 3.90 -1.07 23.98
C LYS A 218 4.25 -0.11 25.12
N GLU A 219 5.30 0.69 24.92
CA GLU A 219 5.74 1.73 25.86
C GLU A 219 5.12 3.07 25.45
N LYS A 220 4.23 3.58 26.30
CA LYS A 220 3.50 4.82 26.01
C LYS A 220 4.40 6.03 26.16
N ILE A 221 4.24 6.99 25.26
CA ILE A 221 4.89 8.30 25.31
C ILE A 221 4.02 9.22 26.18
N PRO A 222 4.58 9.94 27.16
CA PRO A 222 3.83 10.94 27.91
C PRO A 222 3.21 12.01 26.98
N SER A 223 1.95 12.35 27.23
CA SER A 223 1.19 13.27 26.37
C SER A 223 1.73 14.71 26.35
N ASN A 224 2.54 15.08 27.33
CA ASN A 224 3.18 16.39 27.46
C ASN A 224 4.54 16.49 26.77
N PHE A 225 5.02 15.41 26.12
CA PHE A 225 6.27 15.47 25.37
C PHE A 225 6.14 16.36 24.16
N LYS A 226 7.23 17.10 23.85
CA LYS A 226 7.32 17.90 22.64
C LYS A 226 7.49 17.00 21.42
N VAL A 227 6.70 17.25 20.39
CA VAL A 227 6.83 16.55 19.10
C VAL A 227 7.77 17.32 18.18
N SER A 228 8.69 16.63 17.56
CA SER A 228 9.53 17.11 16.46
C SER A 228 9.54 16.10 15.29
N TYR A 229 9.99 16.56 14.13
CA TYR A 229 10.04 15.72 12.93
C TYR A 229 11.49 15.62 12.46
N TYR A 230 11.98 14.38 12.24
CA TYR A 230 13.31 14.19 11.65
C TYR A 230 13.24 14.21 10.12
N PRO A 231 14.32 14.66 9.42
CA PRO A 231 14.37 14.71 7.97
C PRO A 231 14.15 13.35 7.33
N TYR A 232 13.32 13.31 6.28
CA TYR A 232 13.01 12.10 5.55
C TYR A 232 14.15 11.69 4.62
N ASN A 233 14.62 10.45 4.75
CA ASN A 233 15.65 9.91 3.87
C ASN A 233 15.04 9.27 2.63
N TRP A 234 15.13 9.98 1.51
CA TRP A 234 14.58 9.60 0.22
C TRP A 234 15.45 8.61 -0.56
N GLN A 235 16.63 8.23 -0.07
CA GLN A 235 17.43 7.18 -0.73
C GLN A 235 16.62 5.89 -0.86
N LEU A 236 16.82 5.17 -1.99
CA LEU A 236 16.11 3.92 -2.25
C LEU A 236 16.26 2.88 -1.13
N ASN A 237 15.15 2.21 -0.82
CA ASN A 237 15.08 1.07 0.09
C ASN A 237 15.61 -0.23 -0.58
N GLN A 238 16.71 -0.14 -1.30
CA GLN A 238 17.30 -1.28 -2.04
C GLN A 238 18.14 -2.20 -1.16
N LYS A 239 18.25 -3.48 -1.58
CA LYS A 239 19.19 -4.46 -1.01
C LYS A 239 20.63 -4.09 -1.27
#